data_0255149d84d30ae9c314b155bf37c622
#
_entry.id   0255149d84d30ae9c314b155bf37c622
#
_cell.length_a   1.000
_cell.length_b   1.000
_cell.length_c   1.000
_cell.angle_alpha   90.00
_cell.angle_beta   90.00
_cell.angle_gamma   90.00
#
_symmetry.space_group_name_H-M   'P 1'
#
loop_
_entity.id
_entity.type
_entity.pdbx_description
1 polymer ?
#
loop_
_entity_poly.entity_id
_entity_poly.type
_entity_poly.pdbx_seq_one_letter_code
_entity_poly.pdbx_strand_id
1 'polypeptide(L)'
;FSPYLTQEDMSRLGRNYLQVGFYTEVLFPQKDVRFLAINNSIDSNNASDNDFAPFLNIMNEWYAKDTSNKIKAVFDARMKDGKRCSGSIPYGYNRLATDKQTLVVDPVASEVVKRIFLLANEGKSPRAIAELLTEEKVLIPAAHAKEYHPEQYNGTKFSDPYTWGMSTIRAILSRQEYLGHTVLRKSVSTNFKLHKRKNTDEDEQYVFYNTHEPIISQELWDSVQKRKKRANRTAARGTHSNRLSGYLF
;
A
#
# COMPACT_ATOMS: atom_id res chain seq x y z
N PHE A 1 45.59 -2.09 -14.16
CA PHE A 1 44.59 -1.17 -13.51
C PHE A 1 43.59 -2.05 -12.79
N SER A 2 43.69 -2.15 -11.45
CA SER A 2 42.62 -2.79 -10.66
C SER A 2 41.40 -1.90 -10.69
N PRO A 3 40.17 -2.40 -10.98
CA PRO A 3 38.96 -1.64 -10.91
C PRO A 3 38.71 -1.15 -9.46
N TYR A 4 38.25 0.09 -9.31
CA TYR A 4 37.92 0.62 -7.99
C TYR A 4 36.48 1.09 -7.95
N LEU A 5 35.84 0.93 -6.77
CA LEU A 5 34.50 1.41 -6.47
C LEU A 5 34.58 2.44 -5.34
N THR A 6 34.21 3.67 -5.62
CA THR A 6 34.19 4.75 -4.62
C THR A 6 32.76 5.08 -4.24
N GLN A 7 32.48 5.19 -2.95
CA GLN A 7 31.20 5.62 -2.38
C GLN A 7 31.46 6.73 -1.35
N GLU A 8 30.48 7.62 -1.18
CA GLU A 8 30.54 8.64 -0.12
C GLU A 8 30.56 8.00 1.26
N ASP A 9 29.72 7.00 1.44
CA ASP A 9 29.48 6.34 2.72
C ASP A 9 29.19 4.86 2.51
N MET A 10 29.58 4.03 3.47
CA MET A 10 29.33 2.58 3.42
C MET A 10 27.84 2.21 3.37
N SER A 11 26.97 3.05 3.94
CA SER A 11 25.51 2.88 3.89
C SER A 11 24.93 2.99 2.47
N ARG A 12 25.68 3.59 1.53
CA ARG A 12 25.30 3.69 0.12
C ARG A 12 25.47 2.37 -0.64
N LEU A 13 26.39 1.50 -0.19
CA LEU A 13 26.61 0.19 -0.79
C LEU A 13 25.40 -0.73 -0.59
N GLY A 14 24.69 -0.59 0.53
CA GLY A 14 23.44 -1.34 0.80
C GLY A 14 22.95 -1.20 2.23
N ARG A 15 21.70 -1.61 2.44
CA ARG A 15 21.05 -1.61 3.78
C ARG A 15 21.01 -2.99 4.43
N ASN A 16 21.45 -4.02 3.72
CA ASN A 16 21.48 -5.39 4.22
C ASN A 16 22.92 -5.78 4.51
N TYR A 17 23.29 -5.91 5.79
CA TYR A 17 24.66 -6.18 6.20
C TYR A 17 25.24 -7.48 5.62
N LEU A 18 24.39 -8.53 5.43
CA LEU A 18 24.83 -9.79 4.81
C LEU A 18 25.25 -9.61 3.35
N GLN A 19 24.50 -8.81 2.58
CA GLN A 19 24.85 -8.53 1.19
C GLN A 19 26.06 -7.61 1.11
N VAL A 20 26.12 -6.59 1.94
CA VAL A 20 27.26 -5.67 1.97
C VAL A 20 28.52 -6.42 2.39
N GLY A 21 28.45 -7.25 3.46
CA GLY A 21 29.55 -8.10 3.90
C GLY A 21 30.00 -9.06 2.78
N PHE A 22 29.07 -9.73 2.10
CA PHE A 22 29.41 -10.58 0.96
C PHE A 22 30.15 -9.81 -0.16
N TYR A 23 29.72 -8.58 -0.46
CA TYR A 23 30.41 -7.77 -1.46
C TYR A 23 31.82 -7.36 -1.00
N THR A 24 31.96 -6.85 0.20
CA THR A 24 33.23 -6.32 0.71
C THR A 24 34.23 -7.40 1.09
N GLU A 25 33.77 -8.54 1.63
CA GLU A 25 34.63 -9.59 2.14
C GLU A 25 34.91 -10.73 1.16
N VAL A 26 34.00 -10.93 0.18
CA VAL A 26 34.10 -12.05 -0.76
C VAL A 26 34.21 -11.58 -2.20
N LEU A 27 33.22 -10.83 -2.71
CA LEU A 27 33.13 -10.54 -4.13
C LEU A 27 34.19 -9.56 -4.60
N PHE A 28 34.43 -8.46 -3.89
CA PHE A 28 35.42 -7.45 -4.26
C PHE A 28 36.84 -8.00 -4.20
N PRO A 29 37.26 -8.72 -3.14
CA PRO A 29 38.57 -9.39 -3.15
C PRO A 29 38.73 -10.42 -4.27
N GLN A 30 37.69 -11.25 -4.56
CA GLN A 30 37.75 -12.22 -5.67
C GLN A 30 37.89 -11.58 -7.03
N LYS A 31 37.37 -10.37 -7.20
CA LYS A 31 37.42 -9.62 -8.46
C LYS A 31 38.53 -8.59 -8.52
N ASP A 32 39.39 -8.55 -7.51
CA ASP A 32 40.47 -7.56 -7.33
C ASP A 32 39.95 -6.10 -7.41
N VAL A 33 38.73 -5.85 -6.85
CA VAL A 33 38.12 -4.54 -6.82
C VAL A 33 38.48 -3.83 -5.52
N ARG A 34 39.14 -2.68 -5.60
CA ARG A 34 39.40 -1.82 -4.44
C ARG A 34 38.15 -1.03 -4.10
N PHE A 35 37.67 -1.13 -2.86
CA PHE A 35 36.53 -0.39 -2.35
C PHE A 35 36.99 0.76 -1.43
N LEU A 36 36.44 1.95 -1.67
CA LEU A 36 36.70 3.17 -0.91
C LEU A 36 35.39 3.76 -0.40
N ALA A 37 35.26 3.97 0.92
CA ALA A 37 34.16 4.74 1.53
C ALA A 37 34.73 5.99 2.19
N ILE A 38 34.55 7.16 1.56
CA ILE A 38 35.26 8.39 1.88
C ILE A 38 34.93 8.88 3.29
N ASN A 39 33.64 9.02 3.60
CA ASN A 39 33.20 9.54 4.91
C ASN A 39 33.50 8.60 6.08
N ASN A 40 33.62 7.31 5.80
CA ASN A 40 33.98 6.32 6.81
C ASN A 40 35.50 6.07 6.91
N SER A 41 36.30 6.71 6.04
CA SER A 41 37.74 6.50 5.95
C SER A 41 38.11 5.03 5.75
N ILE A 42 37.31 4.26 4.98
CA ILE A 42 37.54 2.84 4.70
C ILE A 42 38.19 2.69 3.35
N ASP A 43 39.28 1.92 3.33
CA ASP A 43 39.99 1.50 2.11
C ASP A 43 40.24 -0.01 2.20
N SER A 44 39.68 -0.78 1.27
CA SER A 44 39.82 -2.25 1.24
C SER A 44 41.29 -2.75 1.11
N ASN A 45 42.20 -1.88 0.67
CA ASN A 45 43.62 -2.22 0.64
C ASN A 45 44.30 -2.05 2.02
N ASN A 46 43.61 -1.49 3.00
CA ASN A 46 44.14 -1.25 4.31
C ASN A 46 43.56 -2.29 5.30
N ALA A 47 44.39 -3.20 5.81
CA ALA A 47 43.91 -4.31 6.64
C ALA A 47 43.22 -3.84 7.93
N SER A 48 43.69 -2.74 8.55
CA SER A 48 43.08 -2.17 9.77
C SER A 48 41.66 -1.61 9.52
N ASP A 49 41.37 -1.12 8.33
CA ASP A 49 40.06 -0.55 8.00
C ASP A 49 39.06 -1.65 7.70
N ASN A 50 39.51 -2.80 7.19
CA ASN A 50 38.66 -3.96 6.91
C ASN A 50 38.13 -4.62 8.19
N ASP A 51 38.85 -4.61 9.28
CA ASP A 51 38.40 -5.18 10.55
C ASP A 51 37.20 -4.45 11.17
N PHE A 52 37.03 -3.16 10.86
CA PHE A 52 35.93 -2.33 11.38
C PHE A 52 34.71 -2.29 10.45
N ALA A 53 34.88 -2.62 9.18
CA ALA A 53 33.81 -2.57 8.16
C ALA A 53 32.58 -3.43 8.51
N PRO A 54 32.73 -4.70 9.00
CA PRO A 54 31.58 -5.50 9.43
C PRO A 54 30.79 -4.87 10.57
N PHE A 55 31.48 -4.24 11.54
CA PHE A 55 30.83 -3.55 12.65
C PHE A 55 29.99 -2.36 12.19
N LEU A 56 30.51 -1.54 11.28
CA LEU A 56 29.76 -0.42 10.70
C LEU A 56 28.54 -0.90 9.93
N ASN A 57 28.63 -2.02 9.21
CA ASN A 57 27.50 -2.63 8.53
C ASN A 57 26.40 -3.06 9.49
N ILE A 58 26.77 -3.70 10.61
CA ILE A 58 25.83 -4.11 11.65
C ILE A 58 25.17 -2.87 12.29
N MET A 59 25.94 -1.83 12.58
CA MET A 59 25.44 -0.58 13.15
C MET A 59 24.44 0.11 12.21
N ASN A 60 24.73 0.18 10.92
CA ASN A 60 23.84 0.74 9.91
C ASN A 60 22.51 -0.02 9.82
N GLU A 61 22.55 -1.35 9.84
CA GLU A 61 21.35 -2.16 9.87
C GLU A 61 20.54 -1.98 11.16
N TRP A 62 21.22 -1.96 12.31
CA TRP A 62 20.57 -1.73 13.61
C TRP A 62 19.89 -0.37 13.64
N TYR A 63 20.55 0.68 13.17
CA TYR A 63 19.98 2.02 13.06
C TYR A 63 18.73 2.07 12.15
N ALA A 64 18.78 1.43 10.99
CA ALA A 64 17.65 1.32 10.08
C ALA A 64 16.46 0.59 10.72
N LYS A 65 16.73 -0.50 11.47
CA LYS A 65 15.72 -1.26 12.23
C LYS A 65 15.11 -0.43 13.35
N ASP A 66 15.93 0.25 14.14
CA ASP A 66 15.50 1.09 15.24
C ASP A 66 14.62 2.25 14.75
N THR A 67 15.07 2.95 13.71
CA THR A 67 14.30 4.02 13.06
C THR A 67 12.97 3.51 12.53
N SER A 68 12.96 2.35 11.88
CA SER A 68 11.72 1.71 11.41
C SER A 68 10.75 1.42 12.55
N ASN A 69 11.24 0.91 13.67
CA ASN A 69 10.42 0.62 14.85
C ASN A 69 9.85 1.89 15.48
N LYS A 70 10.65 2.96 15.59
CA LYS A 70 10.23 4.27 16.09
C LYS A 70 9.12 4.87 15.20
N ILE A 71 9.30 4.84 13.88
CA ILE A 71 8.28 5.30 12.93
C ILE A 71 6.98 4.49 13.07
N LYS A 72 7.07 3.16 13.16
CA LYS A 72 5.90 2.29 13.36
C LYS A 72 5.16 2.61 14.66
N ALA A 73 5.88 2.83 15.75
CA ALA A 73 5.29 3.18 17.05
C ALA A 73 4.55 4.52 16.98
N VAL A 74 5.12 5.54 16.34
CA VAL A 74 4.45 6.84 16.14
C VAL A 74 3.20 6.70 15.27
N PHE A 75 3.25 5.92 14.19
CA PHE A 75 2.07 5.68 13.35
C PHE A 75 0.97 4.91 14.11
N ASP A 76 1.35 3.89 14.90
CA ASP A 76 0.39 3.13 15.71
C ASP A 76 -0.28 4.01 16.77
N ALA A 77 0.48 4.84 17.49
CA ALA A 77 -0.07 5.80 18.43
C ALA A 77 -1.04 6.78 17.76
N ARG A 78 -0.66 7.35 16.61
CA ARG A 78 -1.55 8.24 15.85
C ARG A 78 -2.83 7.55 15.38
N MET A 79 -2.73 6.29 14.93
CA MET A 79 -3.90 5.53 14.51
C MET A 79 -4.82 5.19 15.69
N LYS A 80 -4.27 4.92 16.88
CA LYS A 80 -5.05 4.74 18.11
C LYS A 80 -5.81 6.01 18.50
N ASP A 81 -5.24 7.18 18.22
CA ASP A 81 -5.90 8.49 18.43
C ASP A 81 -6.89 8.84 17.30
N GLY A 82 -7.22 7.93 16.39
CA GLY A 82 -8.13 8.17 15.27
C GLY A 82 -7.55 9.00 14.13
N LYS A 83 -6.27 9.37 14.19
CA LYS A 83 -5.63 10.20 13.17
C LYS A 83 -5.28 9.40 11.92
N ARG A 84 -5.73 9.86 10.76
CA ARG A 84 -5.42 9.24 9.47
C ARG A 84 -3.94 9.41 9.15
N CYS A 85 -3.26 8.29 8.92
CA CYS A 85 -1.83 8.25 8.58
C CYS A 85 -1.59 7.98 7.08
N SER A 86 -2.65 7.79 6.30
CA SER A 86 -2.56 7.57 4.84
C SER A 86 -2.72 8.88 4.08
N GLY A 87 -1.89 9.07 3.06
CA GLY A 87 -2.04 10.15 2.09
C GLY A 87 -3.23 9.94 1.14
N SER A 88 -3.69 8.70 0.98
CA SER A 88 -4.78 8.35 0.07
C SER A 88 -6.14 8.60 0.71
N ILE A 89 -7.03 9.23 -0.05
CA ILE A 89 -8.42 9.50 0.30
C ILE A 89 -9.30 8.52 -0.46
N PRO A 90 -10.40 7.99 0.14
CA PRO A 90 -11.39 7.23 -0.60
C PRO A 90 -12.04 8.10 -1.69
N TYR A 91 -12.21 7.56 -2.89
CA TYR A 91 -12.95 8.23 -3.96
C TYR A 91 -14.37 8.56 -3.47
N GLY A 92 -14.87 9.75 -3.74
CA GLY A 92 -16.13 10.26 -3.20
C GLY A 92 -15.95 11.21 -2.02
N TYR A 93 -14.73 11.34 -1.48
CA TYR A 93 -14.38 12.28 -0.43
C TYR A 93 -13.20 13.15 -0.81
N ASN A 94 -13.15 14.33 -0.21
CA ASN A 94 -12.04 15.27 -0.23
C ASN A 94 -11.57 15.58 1.18
N ARG A 95 -10.40 16.21 1.31
CA ARG A 95 -9.93 16.76 2.58
C ARG A 95 -10.44 18.18 2.75
N LEU A 96 -10.82 18.52 3.95
CA LEU A 96 -11.06 19.91 4.29
C LEU A 96 -9.73 20.70 4.20
N ALA A 97 -9.76 21.88 3.57
CA ALA A 97 -8.55 22.67 3.35
C ALA A 97 -7.88 23.11 4.67
N THR A 98 -8.70 23.36 5.71
CA THR A 98 -8.25 23.79 7.04
C THR A 98 -7.80 22.62 7.93
N ASP A 99 -8.34 21.42 7.71
CA ASP A 99 -7.99 20.23 8.49
C ASP A 99 -7.87 19.00 7.59
N LYS A 100 -6.63 18.57 7.38
CA LYS A 100 -6.31 17.39 6.56
C LYS A 100 -6.81 16.04 7.14
N GLN A 101 -7.31 16.02 8.37
CA GLN A 101 -7.86 14.83 9.01
C GLN A 101 -9.34 14.64 8.70
N THR A 102 -10.08 15.72 8.49
CA THR A 102 -11.51 15.72 8.22
C THR A 102 -11.80 15.45 6.75
N LEU A 103 -12.66 14.46 6.48
CA LEU A 103 -13.17 14.15 5.16
C LEU A 103 -14.48 14.91 4.91
N VAL A 104 -14.59 15.47 3.72
CA VAL A 104 -15.79 16.14 3.21
C VAL A 104 -16.28 15.41 1.97
N VAL A 105 -17.58 15.28 1.80
CA VAL A 105 -18.17 14.63 0.62
C VAL A 105 -17.86 15.45 -0.64
N ASP A 106 -17.35 14.76 -1.67
CA ASP A 106 -17.19 15.32 -3.01
C ASP A 106 -18.54 15.17 -3.75
N PRO A 107 -19.19 16.26 -4.16
CA PRO A 107 -20.54 16.17 -4.72
C PRO A 107 -20.59 15.37 -6.03
N VAL A 108 -19.57 15.44 -6.87
CA VAL A 108 -19.51 14.73 -8.15
C VAL A 108 -19.13 13.26 -7.96
N ALA A 109 -18.03 13.02 -7.26
CA ALA A 109 -17.53 11.66 -7.05
C ALA A 109 -18.44 10.82 -6.16
N SER A 110 -19.14 11.43 -5.20
CA SER A 110 -20.06 10.72 -4.31
C SER A 110 -21.27 10.13 -5.06
N GLU A 111 -21.78 10.83 -6.07
CA GLU A 111 -22.89 10.31 -6.91
C GLU A 111 -22.45 9.07 -7.69
N VAL A 112 -21.22 9.04 -8.19
CA VAL A 112 -20.65 7.85 -8.84
C VAL A 112 -20.52 6.69 -7.85
N VAL A 113 -20.09 6.96 -6.60
CA VAL A 113 -20.01 5.95 -5.56
C VAL A 113 -21.40 5.40 -5.22
N LYS A 114 -22.40 6.26 -4.99
CA LYS A 114 -23.80 5.83 -4.76
C LYS A 114 -24.30 4.93 -5.89
N ARG A 115 -24.06 5.34 -7.13
CA ARG A 115 -24.46 4.57 -8.32
C ARG A 115 -23.78 3.20 -8.37
N ILE A 116 -22.49 3.09 -8.08
CA ILE A 116 -21.77 1.81 -8.00
C ILE A 116 -22.44 0.87 -6.98
N PHE A 117 -22.82 1.38 -5.81
CA PHE A 117 -23.50 0.58 -4.78
C PHE A 117 -24.92 0.17 -5.19
N LEU A 118 -25.69 1.03 -5.87
CA LEU A 118 -27.00 0.71 -6.40
C LEU A 118 -26.92 -0.40 -7.47
N LEU A 119 -26.02 -0.27 -8.44
CA LEU A 119 -25.79 -1.30 -9.46
C LEU A 119 -25.37 -2.64 -8.88
N ALA A 120 -24.52 -2.62 -7.84
CA ALA A 120 -24.14 -3.82 -7.11
C ALA A 120 -25.33 -4.42 -6.34
N ASN A 121 -26.20 -3.60 -5.78
CA ASN A 121 -27.44 -4.03 -5.12
C ASN A 121 -28.46 -4.62 -6.11
N GLU A 122 -28.52 -4.16 -7.35
CA GLU A 122 -29.29 -4.77 -8.45
C GLU A 122 -28.73 -6.14 -8.87
N GLY A 123 -27.51 -6.48 -8.49
CA GLY A 123 -26.87 -7.77 -8.78
C GLY A 123 -25.86 -7.74 -9.91
N LYS A 124 -25.49 -6.56 -10.42
CA LYS A 124 -24.41 -6.44 -11.42
C LYS A 124 -23.08 -6.83 -10.82
N SER A 125 -22.27 -7.57 -11.58
CA SER A 125 -20.93 -7.93 -11.18
C SER A 125 -19.99 -6.72 -11.19
N PRO A 126 -18.90 -6.72 -10.41
CA PRO A 126 -17.93 -5.65 -10.46
C PRO A 126 -17.32 -5.39 -11.85
N ARG A 127 -17.26 -6.42 -12.69
CA ARG A 127 -16.84 -6.32 -14.10
C ARG A 127 -17.87 -5.57 -14.93
N ALA A 128 -19.13 -5.97 -14.86
CA ALA A 128 -20.22 -5.32 -15.60
C ALA A 128 -20.39 -3.84 -15.18
N ILE A 129 -20.19 -3.51 -13.89
CA ILE A 129 -20.21 -2.13 -13.41
C ILE A 129 -19.04 -1.34 -14.02
N ALA A 130 -17.84 -1.92 -14.07
CA ALA A 130 -16.67 -1.26 -14.65
C ALA A 130 -16.88 -1.01 -16.16
N GLU A 131 -17.39 -1.99 -16.90
CA GLU A 131 -17.72 -1.88 -18.33
C GLU A 131 -18.75 -0.75 -18.57
N LEU A 132 -19.83 -0.71 -17.79
CA LEU A 132 -20.86 0.32 -17.88
C LEU A 132 -20.30 1.74 -17.68
N LEU A 133 -19.52 1.94 -16.60
CA LEU A 133 -18.91 3.25 -16.31
C LEU A 133 -17.90 3.67 -17.38
N THR A 134 -17.22 2.71 -18.01
CA THR A 134 -16.29 2.96 -19.11
C THR A 134 -17.04 3.40 -20.37
N GLU A 135 -18.13 2.71 -20.72
CA GLU A 135 -18.99 3.06 -21.87
C GLU A 135 -19.61 4.46 -21.74
N GLU A 136 -20.02 4.81 -20.53
CA GLU A 136 -20.58 6.13 -20.21
C GLU A 136 -19.52 7.23 -20.06
N LYS A 137 -18.23 6.91 -20.23
CA LYS A 137 -17.10 7.83 -20.08
C LYS A 137 -17.10 8.57 -18.74
N VAL A 138 -17.36 7.84 -17.66
CA VAL A 138 -17.19 8.37 -16.30
C VAL A 138 -15.71 8.38 -15.95
N LEU A 139 -15.20 9.49 -15.42
CA LEU A 139 -13.80 9.62 -15.03
C LEU A 139 -13.43 8.61 -13.94
N ILE A 140 -12.32 7.91 -14.15
CA ILE A 140 -11.74 7.06 -13.10
C ILE A 140 -11.26 7.91 -11.91
N PRO A 141 -11.14 7.35 -10.69
CA PRO A 141 -10.72 8.10 -9.49
C PRO A 141 -9.43 8.92 -9.66
N ALA A 142 -8.44 8.38 -10.36
CA ALA A 142 -7.17 9.08 -10.60
C ALA A 142 -7.34 10.27 -11.57
N ALA A 143 -8.15 10.12 -12.62
CA ALA A 143 -8.44 11.18 -13.57
C ALA A 143 -9.29 12.28 -12.93
N HIS A 144 -10.31 11.90 -12.16
CA HIS A 144 -11.14 12.82 -11.38
C HIS A 144 -10.27 13.67 -10.41
N ALA A 145 -9.39 13.01 -9.65
CA ALA A 145 -8.49 13.73 -8.74
C ALA A 145 -7.55 14.70 -9.48
N LYS A 146 -7.04 14.30 -10.66
CA LYS A 146 -6.18 15.16 -11.49
C LYS A 146 -6.92 16.39 -11.99
N GLU A 147 -8.19 16.24 -12.36
CA GLU A 147 -9.00 17.30 -12.97
C GLU A 147 -9.58 18.28 -11.94
N TYR A 148 -10.16 17.72 -10.86
CA TYR A 148 -10.92 18.53 -9.88
C TYR A 148 -10.12 18.86 -8.60
N HIS A 149 -9.07 18.05 -8.28
CA HIS A 149 -8.29 18.16 -7.04
C HIS A 149 -6.80 17.98 -7.29
N PRO A 150 -6.18 18.81 -8.16
CA PRO A 150 -4.78 18.65 -8.56
C PRO A 150 -3.81 18.70 -7.35
N GLU A 151 -4.17 19.43 -6.29
CA GLU A 151 -3.39 19.49 -5.04
C GLU A 151 -3.39 18.16 -4.26
N GLN A 152 -4.34 17.26 -4.51
CA GLN A 152 -4.48 15.94 -3.87
C GLN A 152 -4.05 14.80 -4.79
N TYR A 153 -3.77 15.12 -6.05
CA TYR A 153 -3.34 14.12 -7.03
C TYR A 153 -1.94 13.61 -6.76
N ASN A 154 -1.80 12.31 -6.62
CA ASN A 154 -0.54 11.65 -6.24
C ASN A 154 0.36 11.27 -7.42
N GLY A 155 0.09 11.76 -8.62
CA GLY A 155 0.87 11.47 -9.83
C GLY A 155 0.63 10.07 -10.42
N THR A 156 -0.44 9.36 -10.04
CA THR A 156 -0.77 8.04 -10.62
C THR A 156 -0.96 8.13 -12.12
N LYS A 157 -0.11 7.44 -12.88
CA LYS A 157 -0.21 7.39 -14.35
C LYS A 157 -1.39 6.51 -14.76
N PHE A 158 -2.13 6.94 -15.76
CA PHE A 158 -3.18 6.17 -16.44
C PHE A 158 -3.10 6.42 -17.94
N SER A 159 -3.42 5.40 -18.73
CA SER A 159 -3.42 5.47 -20.21
C SER A 159 -4.71 6.09 -20.75
N ASP A 160 -5.84 5.77 -20.10
CA ASP A 160 -7.16 6.27 -20.47
C ASP A 160 -7.89 6.74 -19.20
N PRO A 161 -8.46 7.97 -19.20
CA PRO A 161 -9.15 8.54 -18.04
C PRO A 161 -10.51 7.90 -17.76
N TYR A 162 -11.05 7.08 -18.66
CA TYR A 162 -12.39 6.51 -18.56
C TYR A 162 -12.42 5.00 -18.36
N THR A 163 -11.28 4.31 -18.53
CA THR A 163 -11.24 2.85 -18.40
C THR A 163 -11.24 2.40 -16.94
N TRP A 164 -12.41 2.00 -16.43
CA TRP A 164 -12.57 1.49 -15.09
C TRP A 164 -12.07 0.05 -14.94
N GLY A 165 -11.28 -0.18 -13.91
CA GLY A 165 -10.81 -1.52 -13.53
C GLY A 165 -11.79 -2.20 -12.57
N MET A 166 -12.06 -3.50 -12.76
CA MET A 166 -12.84 -4.32 -11.83
C MET A 166 -12.27 -4.30 -10.40
N SER A 167 -10.94 -4.21 -10.24
CA SER A 167 -10.27 -4.08 -8.94
C SER A 167 -10.65 -2.80 -8.21
N THR A 168 -10.79 -1.69 -8.93
CA THR A 168 -11.22 -0.40 -8.39
C THR A 168 -12.65 -0.49 -7.86
N ILE A 169 -13.57 -1.09 -8.62
CA ILE A 169 -14.96 -1.31 -8.18
C ILE A 169 -14.99 -2.20 -6.93
N ARG A 170 -14.24 -3.31 -6.91
CA ARG A 170 -14.15 -4.19 -5.73
C ARG A 170 -13.61 -3.45 -4.49
N ALA A 171 -12.62 -2.60 -4.68
CA ALA A 171 -12.06 -1.79 -3.60
C ALA A 171 -13.10 -0.80 -3.05
N ILE A 172 -13.85 -0.11 -3.93
CA ILE A 172 -14.94 0.78 -3.54
C ILE A 172 -16.01 0.01 -2.73
N LEU A 173 -16.53 -1.09 -3.25
CA LEU A 173 -17.56 -1.92 -2.59
C LEU A 173 -17.12 -2.59 -1.27
N SER A 174 -15.84 -2.47 -0.89
CA SER A 174 -15.29 -3.07 0.32
C SER A 174 -14.89 -2.05 1.38
N ARG A 175 -15.07 -0.75 1.15
CA ARG A 175 -14.64 0.32 2.05
C ARG A 175 -15.75 0.76 2.98
N GLN A 176 -15.62 0.47 4.27
CA GLN A 176 -16.55 0.91 5.33
C GLN A 176 -16.53 2.44 5.54
N GLU A 177 -15.53 3.13 4.99
CA GLU A 177 -15.47 4.59 5.03
C GLU A 177 -16.69 5.26 4.40
N TYR A 178 -17.36 4.61 3.47
CA TYR A 178 -18.60 5.15 2.86
C TYR A 178 -19.81 5.19 3.81
N LEU A 179 -19.71 4.50 4.96
CA LEU A 179 -20.68 4.59 6.06
C LEU A 179 -20.36 5.74 7.05
N GLY A 180 -19.36 6.55 6.75
CA GLY A 180 -18.91 7.62 7.65
C GLY A 180 -17.92 7.16 8.73
N HIS A 181 -17.34 5.96 8.59
CA HIS A 181 -16.41 5.39 9.57
C HIS A 181 -14.96 5.60 9.12
N THR A 182 -14.06 5.81 10.06
CA THR A 182 -12.62 5.79 9.79
C THR A 182 -12.04 4.45 10.22
N VAL A 183 -11.52 3.67 9.27
CA VAL A 183 -10.90 2.37 9.52
C VAL A 183 -9.41 2.48 9.29
N LEU A 184 -8.64 2.28 10.35
CA LEU A 184 -7.19 2.40 10.38
C LEU A 184 -6.53 1.05 10.62
N ARG A 185 -5.21 0.94 10.41
CA ARG A 185 -4.42 -0.28 10.59
C ARG A 185 -4.90 -1.47 9.75
N LYS A 186 -5.41 -1.23 8.52
CA LYS A 186 -5.85 -2.30 7.60
C LYS A 186 -4.75 -3.23 7.14
N SER A 187 -3.49 -2.82 7.25
CA SER A 187 -2.33 -3.65 6.92
C SER A 187 -1.12 -3.23 7.73
N VAL A 188 -0.27 -4.19 8.08
CA VAL A 188 0.98 -3.99 8.80
C VAL A 188 2.17 -4.50 7.98
N SER A 189 3.33 -3.86 8.13
CA SER A 189 4.58 -4.35 7.56
C SER A 189 5.16 -5.42 8.48
N THR A 190 5.35 -6.63 7.99
CA THR A 190 5.85 -7.76 8.77
C THR A 190 7.37 -7.69 8.97
N ASN A 191 8.09 -7.18 7.98
CA ASN A 191 9.54 -7.12 8.02
C ASN A 191 10.03 -5.85 7.32
N PHE A 192 10.98 -5.12 7.94
CA PHE A 192 11.55 -3.90 7.40
C PHE A 192 12.43 -4.15 6.15
N LYS A 193 13.03 -5.35 6.03
CA LYS A 193 13.87 -5.73 4.88
C LYS A 193 13.06 -6.12 3.65
N LEU A 194 11.98 -6.87 3.84
CA LEU A 194 11.22 -7.48 2.74
C LEU A 194 10.13 -6.56 2.20
N HIS A 195 9.82 -5.46 2.88
CA HIS A 195 8.72 -4.53 2.55
C HIS A 195 7.36 -5.20 2.29
N LYS A 196 7.20 -6.47 2.72
CA LYS A 196 5.94 -7.19 2.61
C LYS A 196 4.93 -6.67 3.63
N ARG A 197 3.71 -6.45 3.16
CA ARG A 197 2.57 -6.07 4.01
C ARG A 197 1.63 -7.27 4.14
N LYS A 198 1.10 -7.46 5.34
CA LYS A 198 0.02 -8.41 5.63
C LYS A 198 -1.22 -7.60 5.99
N ASN A 199 -2.39 -8.00 5.46
CA ASN A 199 -3.65 -7.44 5.94
C ASN A 199 -3.87 -7.89 7.38
N THR A 200 -4.37 -6.98 8.19
CA THR A 200 -4.76 -7.26 9.58
C THR A 200 -6.16 -7.85 9.61
N ASP A 201 -6.42 -8.70 10.58
CA ASP A 201 -7.75 -9.20 10.84
C ASP A 201 -8.65 -8.06 11.35
N GLU A 202 -9.96 -8.21 11.21
CA GLU A 202 -10.92 -7.14 11.55
C GLU A 202 -10.79 -6.69 13.02
N ASP A 203 -10.50 -7.63 13.93
CA ASP A 203 -10.32 -7.37 15.37
C ASP A 203 -9.05 -6.55 15.69
N GLU A 204 -8.07 -6.54 14.80
CA GLU A 204 -6.83 -5.77 14.95
C GLU A 204 -6.93 -4.37 14.35
N GLN A 205 -8.01 -4.06 13.64
CA GLN A 205 -8.22 -2.75 13.02
C GLN A 205 -8.79 -1.75 14.04
N TYR A 206 -8.43 -0.50 13.88
CA TYR A 206 -9.01 0.59 14.68
C TYR A 206 -10.17 1.21 13.90
N VAL A 207 -11.38 1.02 14.38
CA VAL A 207 -12.61 1.54 13.76
C VAL A 207 -13.18 2.67 14.61
N PHE A 208 -13.30 3.85 13.99
CA PHE A 208 -13.93 5.02 14.60
C PHE A 208 -15.22 5.31 13.84
N TYR A 209 -16.34 5.28 14.55
CA TYR A 209 -17.66 5.44 13.95
C TYR A 209 -18.03 6.91 13.81
N ASN A 210 -18.79 7.23 12.74
CA ASN A 210 -19.40 8.55 12.51
C ASN A 210 -18.38 9.71 12.55
N THR A 211 -17.23 9.53 11.94
CA THR A 211 -16.16 10.54 11.88
C THR A 211 -16.34 11.54 10.74
N HIS A 212 -17.17 11.23 9.76
CA HIS A 212 -17.49 12.08 8.61
C HIS A 212 -18.87 11.72 8.03
N GLU A 213 -19.38 12.55 7.13
CA GLU A 213 -20.68 12.35 6.50
C GLU A 213 -20.69 11.07 5.65
N PRO A 214 -21.68 10.16 5.84
CA PRO A 214 -21.80 8.95 5.04
C PRO A 214 -22.28 9.26 3.60
N ILE A 215 -21.75 8.54 2.62
CA ILE A 215 -22.21 8.60 1.22
C ILE A 215 -23.35 7.61 0.97
N ILE A 216 -23.35 6.47 1.67
CA ILE A 216 -24.35 5.40 1.53
C ILE A 216 -25.00 5.07 2.88
N SER A 217 -26.21 4.52 2.84
CA SER A 217 -26.90 4.02 4.03
C SER A 217 -26.36 2.65 4.47
N GLN A 218 -26.54 2.35 5.77
CA GLN A 218 -26.19 1.04 6.34
C GLN A 218 -26.97 -0.09 5.66
N GLU A 219 -28.25 0.12 5.34
CA GLU A 219 -29.09 -0.87 4.67
C GLU A 219 -28.56 -1.27 3.29
N LEU A 220 -28.16 -0.27 2.49
CA LEU A 220 -27.59 -0.49 1.16
C LEU A 220 -26.25 -1.25 1.26
N TRP A 221 -25.40 -0.86 2.20
CA TRP A 221 -24.16 -1.55 2.47
C TRP A 221 -24.40 -3.02 2.81
N ASP A 222 -25.27 -3.30 3.79
CA ASP A 222 -25.54 -4.66 4.27
C ASP A 222 -26.09 -5.55 3.16
N SER A 223 -26.98 -5.01 2.30
CA SER A 223 -27.52 -5.70 1.15
C SER A 223 -26.42 -6.10 0.16
N VAL A 224 -25.52 -5.17 -0.15
CA VAL A 224 -24.40 -5.42 -1.08
C VAL A 224 -23.42 -6.46 -0.49
N GLN A 225 -23.08 -6.36 0.83
CA GLN A 225 -22.17 -7.33 1.46
C GLN A 225 -22.80 -8.74 1.55
N LYS A 226 -24.10 -8.87 1.79
CA LYS A 226 -24.81 -10.16 1.74
C LYS A 226 -24.71 -10.80 0.36
N ARG A 227 -24.90 -10.02 -0.72
CA ARG A 227 -24.76 -10.50 -2.11
C ARG A 227 -23.33 -10.94 -2.42
N LYS A 228 -22.34 -10.16 -2.03
CA LYS A 228 -20.91 -10.47 -2.19
C LYS A 228 -20.53 -11.79 -1.51
N LYS A 229 -21.00 -12.01 -0.27
CA LYS A 229 -20.77 -13.28 0.45
C LYS A 229 -21.42 -14.48 -0.26
N ARG A 230 -22.62 -14.31 -0.82
CA ARG A 230 -23.31 -15.34 -1.62
C ARG A 230 -22.52 -15.70 -2.88
N ALA A 231 -22.12 -14.70 -3.67
CA ALA A 231 -21.35 -14.90 -4.90
C ALA A 231 -20.02 -15.65 -4.64
N ASN A 232 -19.30 -15.29 -3.59
CA ASN A 232 -18.07 -15.98 -3.19
C ASN A 232 -18.31 -17.43 -2.78
N ARG A 233 -19.40 -17.75 -2.09
CA ARG A 233 -19.75 -19.13 -1.72
C ARG A 233 -20.10 -19.98 -2.94
N THR A 234 -20.79 -19.41 -3.92
CA THR A 234 -21.13 -20.11 -5.16
C THR A 234 -19.88 -20.39 -6.00
N ALA A 235 -18.97 -19.41 -6.10
CA ALA A 235 -17.70 -19.60 -6.79
C ALA A 235 -16.81 -20.66 -6.13
N ALA A 236 -16.74 -20.68 -4.79
CA ALA A 236 -15.98 -21.69 -4.05
C ALA A 236 -16.54 -23.12 -4.22
N ARG A 237 -17.88 -23.26 -4.35
CA ARG A 237 -18.52 -24.57 -4.63
C ARG A 237 -18.29 -25.07 -6.05
N GLY A 238 -18.12 -24.18 -7.02
CA GLY A 238 -17.88 -24.55 -8.43
C GLY A 238 -16.49 -25.13 -8.71
N THR A 239 -15.52 -24.94 -7.82
CA THR A 239 -14.13 -25.41 -7.99
C THR A 239 -13.94 -26.89 -7.62
N HIS A 240 -14.94 -27.57 -7.06
CA HIS A 240 -14.84 -28.97 -6.62
C HIS A 240 -15.65 -29.98 -7.48
N SER A 241 -15.95 -29.68 -8.74
CA SER A 241 -16.72 -30.57 -9.60
C SER A 241 -15.89 -31.68 -10.29
N ASN A 242 -14.57 -31.68 -10.13
CA ASN A 242 -13.73 -32.73 -10.76
C ASN A 242 -13.34 -33.79 -9.74
N ARG A 243 -13.89 -35.03 -9.89
CA ARG A 243 -13.62 -36.18 -9.04
C ARG A 243 -12.12 -36.54 -8.93
N LEU A 244 -11.27 -35.99 -9.82
CA LEU A 244 -9.84 -36.26 -9.91
C LEU A 244 -8.97 -35.10 -9.44
N SER A 245 -9.54 -33.95 -9.02
CA SER A 245 -8.76 -32.84 -8.48
C SER A 245 -8.30 -33.17 -7.06
N GLY A 246 -7.09 -33.63 -6.93
CA GLY A 246 -6.43 -34.06 -5.69
C GLY A 246 -5.69 -35.38 -5.81
N TYR A 247 -5.78 -36.06 -6.96
CA TYR A 247 -5.08 -37.32 -7.25
C TYR A 247 -3.97 -37.20 -8.30
N LEU A 248 -3.80 -36.00 -8.87
CA LEU A 248 -2.70 -35.73 -9.80
C LEU A 248 -1.73 -34.78 -9.14
N PHE A 249 -0.59 -35.31 -8.72
CA PHE A 249 0.61 -34.56 -8.31
C PHE A 249 1.51 -34.37 -9.52
#